data_1a432ff99bb425bfc56abb24bcf4c03c
#
_entry.id   1a432ff99bb425bfc56abb24bcf4c03c
#
_cell.length_a   1.000
_cell.length_b   1.000
_cell.length_c   1.000
_cell.angle_alpha   90.00
_cell.angle_beta   90.00
_cell.angle_gamma   90.00
#
_symmetry.space_group_name_H-M   'P 1'
#
loop_
_entity.id
_entity.type
_entity.pdbx_description
1 polymer ?
#
loop_
_entity_poly.entity_id
_entity_poly.type
_entity_poly.pdbx_seq_one_letter_code
_entity_poly.pdbx_strand_id
1 'polypeptide(L)'
;DYLIVGAGLFGAVAAYRAARSGKKALVIDRRPHTGGNAYCEEREGIRVHKYGAHIFHTSNREVWEFVNRFVEFNNYINSPVANYKGKLYNLPFNMNTFYAMWGVTTPAQAAEMIDRQRHEAGISEPRNLEEQAISLVGIDIYERLVKGYTEKQWGRDATQLPAFIIKRLPVRFTFDNNYFNDRWQGIPIGGYNKLVDGLLAGVEVRCDTDFFADRTHWESLCDRIVFTGRIDEYYDFRLGELEYRSLRFEHETLDTPNYQGVAVMNFTEREIPYTRIIEHKHFEPGGDQPRTIITREYPAPYEHGAEPYYPVNDQRNTKLYESYKALADRDRKVIFGGRLGE
;
A
#
# COMPACT_ATOMS: atom_id res chain seq x y z
N ASP A 1 -12.94 21.57 -19.34
CA ASP A 1 -11.72 22.08 -18.71
C ASP A 1 -10.74 20.94 -18.39
N TYR A 2 -11.19 19.91 -17.63
CA TYR A 2 -10.34 18.80 -17.20
C TYR A 2 -10.88 17.44 -17.59
N LEU A 3 -10.02 16.59 -18.11
CA LEU A 3 -10.19 15.15 -18.15
C LEU A 3 -9.34 14.53 -17.05
N ILE A 4 -9.94 13.68 -16.22
CA ILE A 4 -9.23 12.98 -15.14
C ILE A 4 -9.24 11.50 -15.46
N VAL A 5 -8.06 10.94 -15.69
CA VAL A 5 -7.86 9.55 -16.04
C VAL A 5 -7.46 8.77 -14.78
N GLY A 6 -8.38 7.97 -14.30
CA GLY A 6 -8.31 7.21 -13.06
C GLY A 6 -9.23 7.78 -11.98
N ALA A 7 -10.22 6.97 -11.57
CA ALA A 7 -11.21 7.29 -10.53
C ALA A 7 -10.78 6.78 -9.12
N GLY A 8 -9.47 6.66 -8.87
CA GLY A 8 -8.91 6.40 -7.55
C GLY A 8 -8.96 7.64 -6.64
N LEU A 9 -8.44 7.54 -5.42
CA LEU A 9 -8.48 8.65 -4.45
C LEU A 9 -7.85 9.95 -4.99
N PHE A 10 -6.71 9.87 -5.70
CA PHE A 10 -6.08 11.06 -6.27
C PHE A 10 -6.97 11.73 -7.31
N GLY A 11 -7.49 10.95 -8.28
CA GLY A 11 -8.38 11.46 -9.31
C GLY A 11 -9.69 12.02 -8.76
N ALA A 12 -10.28 11.37 -7.75
CA ALA A 12 -11.49 11.83 -7.08
C ALA A 12 -11.26 13.17 -6.36
N VAL A 13 -10.12 13.36 -5.67
CA VAL A 13 -9.77 14.64 -5.04
C VAL A 13 -9.52 15.72 -6.10
N ALA A 14 -8.85 15.38 -7.21
CA ALA A 14 -8.64 16.32 -8.33
C ALA A 14 -9.97 16.78 -8.92
N ALA A 15 -10.90 15.85 -9.16
CA ALA A 15 -12.25 16.13 -9.65
C ALA A 15 -13.04 17.04 -8.70
N TYR A 16 -13.02 16.71 -7.40
CA TYR A 16 -13.63 17.53 -6.37
C TYR A 16 -13.11 18.97 -6.38
N ARG A 17 -11.79 19.13 -6.43
CA ARG A 17 -11.15 20.46 -6.42
C ARG A 17 -11.49 21.25 -7.70
N ALA A 18 -11.48 20.60 -8.86
CA ALA A 18 -11.88 21.22 -10.13
C ALA A 18 -13.33 21.74 -10.06
N ALA A 19 -14.28 20.89 -9.64
CA ALA A 19 -15.68 21.24 -9.49
C ALA A 19 -15.88 22.40 -8.49
N ARG A 20 -15.20 22.38 -7.34
CA ARG A 20 -15.27 23.48 -6.33
C ARG A 20 -14.67 24.78 -6.83
N SER A 21 -13.81 24.75 -7.83
CA SER A 21 -13.25 25.93 -8.50
C SER A 21 -14.08 26.38 -9.72
N GLY A 22 -15.29 25.84 -9.90
CA GLY A 22 -16.19 26.18 -11.01
C GLY A 22 -15.73 25.63 -12.36
N LYS A 23 -14.83 24.64 -12.36
CA LYS A 23 -14.33 23.98 -13.57
C LYS A 23 -15.12 22.73 -13.88
N LYS A 24 -15.34 22.47 -15.18
CA LYS A 24 -15.91 21.20 -15.64
C LYS A 24 -14.86 20.11 -15.62
N ALA A 25 -15.22 18.95 -15.08
CA ALA A 25 -14.38 17.77 -15.05
C ALA A 25 -15.17 16.56 -15.54
N LEU A 26 -14.52 15.71 -16.32
CA LEU A 26 -14.96 14.36 -16.68
C LEU A 26 -13.94 13.39 -16.11
N VAL A 27 -14.39 12.39 -15.37
CA VAL A 27 -13.55 11.30 -14.85
C VAL A 27 -13.79 10.05 -15.68
N ILE A 28 -12.72 9.40 -16.13
CA ILE A 28 -12.79 8.10 -16.79
C ILE A 28 -11.92 7.09 -16.03
N ASP A 29 -12.35 5.84 -15.97
CA ASP A 29 -11.57 4.74 -15.40
C ASP A 29 -11.78 3.48 -16.24
N ARG A 30 -10.69 2.73 -16.48
CA ARG A 30 -10.76 1.46 -17.22
C ARG A 30 -11.45 0.34 -16.43
N ARG A 31 -11.53 0.46 -15.09
CA ARG A 31 -12.25 -0.48 -14.23
C ARG A 31 -13.76 -0.23 -14.26
N PRO A 32 -14.58 -1.26 -13.93
CA PRO A 32 -16.04 -1.13 -13.87
C PRO A 32 -16.54 -0.38 -12.61
N HIS A 33 -15.64 0.19 -11.82
CA HIS A 33 -15.95 0.87 -10.55
C HIS A 33 -14.97 2.01 -10.27
N THR A 34 -15.38 2.93 -9.45
CA THR A 34 -14.56 3.99 -8.85
C THR A 34 -13.75 3.46 -7.66
N GLY A 35 -12.91 4.29 -7.04
CA GLY A 35 -12.15 3.96 -5.83
C GLY A 35 -10.75 3.42 -6.07
N GLY A 36 -10.43 3.05 -7.32
CA GLY A 36 -9.09 2.51 -7.63
C GLY A 36 -8.76 1.31 -6.73
N ASN A 37 -7.55 1.28 -6.16
CA ASN A 37 -7.14 0.19 -5.26
C ASN A 37 -7.80 0.23 -3.88
N ALA A 38 -8.44 1.34 -3.49
CA ALA A 38 -9.18 1.43 -2.23
C ALA A 38 -10.62 0.91 -2.32
N TYR A 39 -11.06 0.47 -3.51
CA TYR A 39 -12.40 -0.06 -3.72
C TYR A 39 -12.70 -1.26 -2.81
N CYS A 40 -13.89 -1.24 -2.21
CA CYS A 40 -14.42 -2.31 -1.37
C CYS A 40 -15.64 -2.98 -2.03
N GLU A 41 -15.67 -4.30 -2.02
CA GLU A 41 -16.86 -5.09 -2.35
C GLU A 41 -17.62 -5.46 -1.07
N GLU A 42 -18.94 -5.46 -1.11
CA GLU A 42 -19.73 -6.05 -0.05
C GLU A 42 -20.08 -7.51 -0.39
N ARG A 43 -19.68 -8.42 0.49
CA ARG A 43 -20.00 -9.85 0.38
C ARG A 43 -20.47 -10.39 1.74
N GLU A 44 -21.65 -10.96 1.80
CA GLU A 44 -22.23 -11.55 3.03
C GLU A 44 -22.21 -10.56 4.24
N GLY A 45 -22.43 -9.27 3.98
CA GLY A 45 -22.39 -8.24 5.00
C GLY A 45 -20.98 -7.86 5.50
N ILE A 46 -19.93 -8.34 4.81
CA ILE A 46 -18.53 -8.00 5.10
C ILE A 46 -17.98 -7.16 3.96
N ARG A 47 -17.32 -6.05 4.31
CA ARG A 47 -16.62 -5.21 3.32
C ARG A 47 -15.25 -5.74 3.03
N VAL A 48 -15.08 -6.26 1.82
CA VAL A 48 -13.84 -6.84 1.33
C VAL A 48 -13.03 -5.76 0.61
N HIS A 49 -11.85 -5.45 1.11
CA HIS A 49 -10.89 -4.61 0.42
C HIS A 49 -10.32 -5.39 -0.78
N LYS A 50 -10.87 -5.13 -1.97
CA LYS A 50 -10.65 -5.98 -3.14
C LYS A 50 -9.19 -6.07 -3.59
N TYR A 51 -8.45 -5.01 -3.41
CA TYR A 51 -7.08 -4.87 -3.90
C TYR A 51 -6.06 -4.72 -2.75
N GLY A 52 -6.29 -5.43 -1.65
CA GLY A 52 -5.45 -5.40 -0.47
C GLY A 52 -5.93 -4.43 0.61
N ALA A 53 -5.40 -4.60 1.81
CA ALA A 53 -5.77 -3.79 2.96
C ALA A 53 -5.37 -2.32 2.79
N HIS A 54 -6.33 -1.43 2.95
CA HIS A 54 -6.11 0.01 3.00
C HIS A 54 -6.57 0.53 4.35
N ILE A 55 -5.65 1.07 5.13
CA ILE A 55 -5.92 1.72 6.39
C ILE A 55 -5.56 3.19 6.26
N PHE A 56 -6.51 4.08 6.47
CA PHE A 56 -6.25 5.50 6.44
C PHE A 56 -5.50 5.94 7.69
N HIS A 57 -4.42 6.70 7.51
CA HIS A 57 -3.68 7.28 8.62
C HIS A 57 -3.04 8.60 8.20
N THR A 58 -2.96 9.54 9.11
CA THR A 58 -2.34 10.85 8.88
C THR A 58 -2.05 11.58 10.18
N SER A 59 -0.98 12.37 10.21
CA SER A 59 -0.73 13.38 11.23
C SER A 59 -1.10 14.80 10.77
N ASN A 60 -1.52 14.94 9.50
CA ASN A 60 -1.97 16.22 8.97
C ASN A 60 -3.44 16.46 9.32
N ARG A 61 -3.69 17.48 10.16
CA ARG A 61 -5.02 17.84 10.62
C ARG A 61 -5.97 18.24 9.50
N GLU A 62 -5.47 19.00 8.51
CA GLU A 62 -6.28 19.47 7.40
C GLU A 62 -6.77 18.29 6.53
N VAL A 63 -5.90 17.30 6.32
CA VAL A 63 -6.26 16.08 5.59
C VAL A 63 -7.31 15.28 6.37
N TRP A 64 -7.12 15.10 7.68
CA TRP A 64 -8.10 14.43 8.54
C TRP A 64 -9.46 15.11 8.53
N GLU A 65 -9.51 16.41 8.75
CA GLU A 65 -10.74 17.19 8.71
C GLU A 65 -11.39 17.19 7.33
N PHE A 66 -10.58 17.17 6.25
CA PHE A 66 -11.06 17.10 4.89
C PHE A 66 -11.80 15.79 4.59
N VAL A 67 -11.20 14.64 4.88
CA VAL A 67 -11.83 13.33 4.58
C VAL A 67 -13.07 13.08 5.44
N ASN A 68 -13.10 13.57 6.68
CA ASN A 68 -14.27 13.47 7.58
C ASN A 68 -15.47 14.32 7.15
N ARG A 69 -15.34 15.18 6.13
CA ARG A 69 -16.50 15.86 5.52
C ARG A 69 -17.35 14.92 4.67
N PHE A 70 -16.78 13.82 4.21
CA PHE A 70 -17.41 12.88 3.26
C PHE A 70 -17.85 11.59 3.92
N VAL A 71 -17.11 11.12 4.93
CA VAL A 71 -17.39 9.87 5.61
C VAL A 71 -16.80 9.90 7.03
N GLU A 72 -17.49 9.30 7.97
CA GLU A 72 -16.98 9.07 9.32
C GLU A 72 -15.99 7.91 9.33
N PHE A 73 -14.92 8.02 10.11
CA PHE A 73 -13.93 6.96 10.30
C PHE A 73 -14.16 6.26 11.65
N ASN A 74 -13.99 4.95 11.67
CA ASN A 74 -14.01 4.19 12.91
C ASN A 74 -12.70 4.34 13.71
N ASN A 75 -12.65 3.71 14.88
CA ASN A 75 -11.47 3.72 15.75
C ASN A 75 -10.54 2.52 15.49
N TYR A 76 -10.47 2.03 14.25
CA TYR A 76 -9.59 0.91 13.94
C TYR A 76 -8.13 1.31 14.12
N ILE A 77 -7.40 0.52 14.93
CA ILE A 77 -5.96 0.66 15.14
C ILE A 77 -5.27 -0.49 14.42
N ASN A 78 -4.40 -0.18 13.47
CA ASN A 78 -3.66 -1.19 12.73
C ASN A 78 -2.59 -1.84 13.62
N SER A 79 -2.80 -3.11 13.96
CA SER A 79 -1.92 -3.91 14.83
C SER A 79 -1.66 -5.27 14.19
N PRO A 80 -0.91 -5.32 13.08
CA PRO A 80 -0.66 -6.58 12.36
C PRO A 80 0.22 -7.53 13.19
N VAL A 81 0.04 -8.81 12.92
CA VAL A 81 0.82 -9.90 13.53
C VAL A 81 1.67 -10.57 12.44
N ALA A 82 2.90 -10.92 12.75
CA ALA A 82 3.74 -11.75 11.90
C ALA A 82 3.73 -13.19 12.38
N ASN A 83 3.55 -14.13 11.46
CA ASN A 83 3.73 -15.56 11.67
C ASN A 83 5.04 -16.00 11.00
N TYR A 84 5.93 -16.56 11.81
CA TYR A 84 7.16 -17.19 11.34
C TYR A 84 7.22 -18.62 11.87
N LYS A 85 7.01 -19.60 10.99
CA LYS A 85 7.04 -21.03 11.32
C LYS A 85 6.13 -21.40 12.50
N GLY A 86 4.91 -20.82 12.50
CA GLY A 86 3.91 -21.03 13.55
C GLY A 86 4.12 -20.20 14.82
N LYS A 87 5.21 -19.45 14.95
CA LYS A 87 5.43 -18.54 16.07
C LYS A 87 4.95 -17.12 15.71
N LEU A 88 4.16 -16.53 16.60
CA LEU A 88 3.55 -15.22 16.37
C LEU A 88 4.38 -14.11 17.01
N TYR A 89 4.47 -12.97 16.29
CA TYR A 89 5.16 -11.77 16.73
C TYR A 89 4.32 -10.55 16.43
N ASN A 90 4.25 -9.61 17.34
CA ASN A 90 3.60 -8.32 17.10
C ASN A 90 4.43 -7.43 16.16
N LEU A 91 3.76 -6.63 15.37
CA LEU A 91 4.37 -5.58 14.56
C LEU A 91 3.76 -4.22 14.95
N PRO A 92 4.53 -3.12 14.86
CA PRO A 92 5.96 -3.04 14.50
C PRO A 92 6.84 -3.71 15.56
N PHE A 93 8.15 -3.81 15.32
CA PHE A 93 9.08 -4.41 16.29
C PHE A 93 9.06 -3.63 17.60
N ASN A 94 8.46 -4.22 18.63
CA ASN A 94 8.22 -3.58 19.92
C ASN A 94 8.51 -4.56 21.07
N MET A 95 8.28 -4.14 22.31
CA MET A 95 8.56 -4.99 23.48
C MET A 95 7.81 -6.33 23.48
N ASN A 96 6.58 -6.40 22.89
CA ASN A 96 5.88 -7.67 22.73
C ASN A 96 6.62 -8.59 21.74
N THR A 97 7.17 -8.03 20.66
CA THR A 97 8.00 -8.76 19.70
C THR A 97 9.26 -9.33 20.37
N PHE A 98 9.95 -8.50 21.16
CA PHE A 98 11.20 -8.88 21.82
C PHE A 98 10.97 -9.87 22.94
N TYR A 99 9.88 -9.73 23.69
CA TYR A 99 9.46 -10.72 24.67
C TYR A 99 9.19 -12.09 24.00
N ALA A 100 8.42 -12.09 22.92
CA ALA A 100 8.12 -13.31 22.18
C ALA A 100 9.40 -13.93 21.57
N MET A 101 10.38 -13.12 21.16
CA MET A 101 11.60 -13.57 20.50
C MET A 101 12.66 -14.07 21.47
N TRP A 102 12.91 -13.32 22.54
CA TRP A 102 14.03 -13.49 23.46
C TRP A 102 13.66 -13.68 24.94
N GLY A 103 12.39 -13.50 25.32
CA GLY A 103 11.94 -13.54 26.71
C GLY A 103 12.33 -12.31 27.55
N VAL A 104 12.83 -11.25 26.91
CA VAL A 104 13.24 -10.02 27.60
C VAL A 104 12.03 -9.22 28.06
N THR A 105 12.11 -8.61 29.25
CA THR A 105 10.99 -7.91 29.87
C THR A 105 11.22 -6.41 30.04
N THR A 106 12.45 -5.94 29.81
CA THR A 106 12.78 -4.52 29.94
C THR A 106 13.36 -3.94 28.66
N PRO A 107 13.15 -2.63 28.40
CA PRO A 107 13.76 -1.93 27.27
C PRO A 107 15.30 -2.08 27.21
N ALA A 108 15.97 -2.04 28.37
CA ALA A 108 17.42 -2.17 28.43
C ALA A 108 17.90 -3.55 27.94
N GLN A 109 17.24 -4.64 28.37
CA GLN A 109 17.54 -5.99 27.89
C GLN A 109 17.32 -6.13 26.38
N ALA A 110 16.23 -5.56 25.86
CA ALA A 110 15.94 -5.61 24.43
C ALA A 110 16.99 -4.82 23.61
N ALA A 111 17.38 -3.64 24.07
CA ALA A 111 18.42 -2.82 23.43
C ALA A 111 19.77 -3.57 23.43
N GLU A 112 20.16 -4.16 24.57
CA GLU A 112 21.39 -4.95 24.69
C GLU A 112 21.43 -6.13 23.71
N MET A 113 20.29 -6.84 23.54
CA MET A 113 20.20 -7.95 22.58
C MET A 113 20.40 -7.47 21.13
N ILE A 114 19.78 -6.38 20.76
CA ILE A 114 19.92 -5.80 19.42
C ILE A 114 21.36 -5.31 19.21
N ASP A 115 21.90 -4.54 20.14
CA ASP A 115 23.24 -3.97 20.03
C ASP A 115 24.33 -5.05 20.00
N ARG A 116 24.19 -6.12 20.80
CA ARG A 116 25.09 -7.25 20.73
C ARG A 116 25.11 -7.90 19.35
N GLN A 117 23.95 -8.20 18.78
CA GLN A 117 23.86 -8.83 17.45
C GLN A 117 24.40 -7.92 16.35
N ARG A 118 24.18 -6.59 16.45
CA ARG A 118 24.75 -5.60 15.54
C ARG A 118 26.27 -5.56 15.61
N HIS A 119 26.84 -5.60 16.82
CA HIS A 119 28.28 -5.66 17.03
C HIS A 119 28.90 -6.95 16.52
N GLU A 120 28.27 -8.09 16.80
CA GLU A 120 28.70 -9.41 16.31
C GLU A 120 28.70 -9.48 14.78
N ALA A 121 27.77 -8.82 14.12
CA ALA A 121 27.72 -8.73 12.65
C ALA A 121 28.86 -7.88 12.07
N GLY A 122 29.39 -6.89 12.80
CA GLY A 122 30.54 -6.08 12.40
C GLY A 122 30.37 -5.28 11.12
N ILE A 123 29.11 -4.93 10.74
CA ILE A 123 28.79 -4.26 9.49
C ILE A 123 28.86 -2.74 9.71
N SER A 124 29.88 -2.09 9.15
CA SER A 124 30.04 -0.63 9.18
C SER A 124 29.45 0.06 7.95
N GLU A 125 29.60 -0.56 6.77
CA GLU A 125 29.10 -0.04 5.49
C GLU A 125 28.28 -1.12 4.79
N PRO A 126 26.96 -1.12 4.94
CA PRO A 126 26.09 -2.12 4.33
C PRO A 126 26.10 -2.03 2.79
N ARG A 127 26.35 -3.14 2.11
CA ARG A 127 26.45 -3.23 0.65
C ARG A 127 25.14 -3.64 -0.02
N ASN A 128 24.25 -4.29 0.75
CA ASN A 128 22.98 -4.82 0.28
C ASN A 128 21.91 -4.74 1.39
N LEU A 129 20.70 -5.14 1.06
CA LEU A 129 19.56 -5.08 1.97
C LEU A 129 19.74 -5.95 3.22
N GLU A 130 20.33 -7.15 3.08
CA GLU A 130 20.62 -8.04 4.22
C GLU A 130 21.53 -7.36 5.23
N GLU A 131 22.70 -6.88 4.78
CA GLU A 131 23.65 -6.18 5.64
C GLU A 131 23.04 -4.94 6.28
N GLN A 132 22.25 -4.18 5.51
CA GLN A 132 21.53 -3.00 6.03
C GLN A 132 20.54 -3.39 7.13
N ALA A 133 19.71 -4.40 6.91
CA ALA A 133 18.73 -4.82 7.90
C ALA A 133 19.39 -5.34 9.18
N ILE A 134 20.43 -6.19 9.06
CA ILE A 134 21.17 -6.73 10.21
C ILE A 134 21.84 -5.59 11.00
N SER A 135 22.42 -4.60 10.31
CA SER A 135 23.04 -3.44 10.98
C SER A 135 22.04 -2.57 11.72
N LEU A 136 20.75 -2.62 11.36
CA LEU A 136 19.68 -1.87 12.02
C LEU A 136 19.04 -2.60 13.19
N VAL A 137 18.74 -3.90 13.05
CA VAL A 137 17.89 -4.62 13.99
C VAL A 137 18.48 -5.92 14.52
N GLY A 138 19.66 -6.33 14.05
CA GLY A 138 20.29 -7.61 14.39
C GLY A 138 19.78 -8.78 13.57
N ILE A 139 20.49 -9.93 13.69
CA ILE A 139 20.26 -11.11 12.85
C ILE A 139 18.92 -11.78 13.14
N ASP A 140 18.49 -11.87 14.39
CA ASP A 140 17.28 -12.59 14.78
C ASP A 140 16.00 -11.96 14.20
N ILE A 141 15.90 -10.62 14.26
CA ILE A 141 14.76 -9.88 13.70
C ILE A 141 14.82 -9.98 12.17
N TYR A 142 16.01 -9.81 11.59
CA TYR A 142 16.20 -9.93 10.15
C TYR A 142 15.75 -11.29 9.63
N GLU A 143 16.29 -12.38 10.14
CA GLU A 143 16.00 -13.73 9.64
C GLU A 143 14.52 -14.12 9.80
N ARG A 144 13.89 -13.74 10.92
CA ARG A 144 12.52 -14.19 11.23
C ARG A 144 11.45 -13.27 10.66
N LEU A 145 11.69 -11.97 10.59
CA LEU A 145 10.61 -11.01 10.32
C LEU A 145 10.83 -10.14 9.05
N VAL A 146 12.05 -10.08 8.53
CA VAL A 146 12.37 -9.21 7.38
C VAL A 146 12.72 -10.00 6.14
N LYS A 147 13.66 -10.93 6.22
CA LYS A 147 14.27 -11.63 5.07
C LYS A 147 13.24 -12.23 4.13
N GLY A 148 12.56 -13.28 4.55
CA GLY A 148 11.67 -14.03 3.66
C GLY A 148 10.46 -13.22 3.17
N TYR A 149 9.96 -12.30 3.99
CA TYR A 149 8.91 -11.37 3.56
C TYR A 149 9.40 -10.46 2.42
N THR A 150 10.58 -9.85 2.59
CA THR A 150 11.17 -8.94 1.60
C THR A 150 11.56 -9.67 0.32
N GLU A 151 12.18 -10.85 0.44
CA GLU A 151 12.57 -11.67 -0.71
C GLU A 151 11.36 -12.08 -1.56
N LYS A 152 10.23 -12.45 -0.93
CA LYS A 152 8.97 -12.72 -1.63
C LYS A 152 8.44 -11.47 -2.34
N GLN A 153 8.39 -10.34 -1.63
CA GLN A 153 7.86 -9.10 -2.17
C GLN A 153 8.64 -8.63 -3.40
N TRP A 154 9.96 -8.73 -3.36
CA TRP A 154 10.82 -8.28 -4.45
C TRP A 154 11.14 -9.38 -5.47
N GLY A 155 10.90 -10.65 -5.14
CA GLY A 155 11.23 -11.78 -6.01
C GLY A 155 12.73 -12.01 -6.21
N ARG A 156 13.57 -11.50 -5.28
CA ARG A 156 15.05 -11.58 -5.33
C ARG A 156 15.58 -11.81 -3.93
N ASP A 157 16.74 -12.45 -3.84
CA ASP A 157 17.43 -12.64 -2.57
C ASP A 157 17.84 -11.28 -1.95
N ALA A 158 17.79 -11.17 -0.64
CA ALA A 158 18.08 -9.92 0.07
C ALA A 158 19.51 -9.41 -0.20
N THR A 159 20.46 -10.30 -0.45
CA THR A 159 21.85 -9.99 -0.84
C THR A 159 21.97 -9.34 -2.22
N GLN A 160 20.96 -9.49 -3.08
CA GLN A 160 20.91 -8.90 -4.43
C GLN A 160 20.15 -7.57 -4.46
N LEU A 161 19.49 -7.21 -3.35
CA LEU A 161 18.73 -5.99 -3.24
C LEU A 161 19.59 -4.85 -2.68
N PRO A 162 19.46 -3.62 -3.21
CA PRO A 162 20.22 -2.48 -2.71
C PRO A 162 19.90 -2.14 -1.25
N ALA A 163 20.91 -1.73 -0.49
CA ALA A 163 20.76 -1.36 0.93
C ALA A 163 19.73 -0.22 1.15
N PHE A 164 19.60 0.72 0.21
CA PHE A 164 18.70 1.87 0.36
C PHE A 164 17.21 1.52 0.32
N ILE A 165 16.82 0.32 -0.09
CA ILE A 165 15.42 -0.17 -0.03
C ILE A 165 14.93 -0.14 1.42
N ILE A 166 15.80 -0.47 2.38
CA ILE A 166 15.51 -0.36 3.81
C ILE A 166 16.35 0.76 4.40
N LYS A 167 15.80 1.96 4.43
CA LYS A 167 16.49 3.11 5.05
C LYS A 167 16.45 3.06 6.57
N ARG A 168 15.39 2.48 7.14
CA ARG A 168 15.18 2.31 8.58
C ARG A 168 14.21 1.17 8.84
N LEU A 169 14.42 0.48 9.93
CA LEU A 169 13.46 -0.47 10.51
C LEU A 169 13.11 0.07 11.90
N PRO A 170 11.91 0.57 12.10
CA PRO A 170 11.55 1.21 13.37
C PRO A 170 11.49 0.17 14.49
N VAL A 171 12.26 0.39 15.51
CA VAL A 171 12.28 -0.37 16.76
C VAL A 171 11.65 0.49 17.86
N ARG A 172 10.74 -0.07 18.66
CA ARG A 172 10.08 0.61 19.75
C ARG A 172 10.32 -0.12 21.05
N PHE A 173 10.89 0.55 22.04
CA PHE A 173 11.10 0.02 23.37
C PHE A 173 9.88 0.27 24.29
N THR A 174 8.69 0.07 23.75
CA THR A 174 7.39 0.20 24.43
C THR A 174 6.50 -1.00 24.07
N PHE A 175 5.49 -1.30 24.90
CA PHE A 175 4.48 -2.33 24.61
C PHE A 175 3.33 -1.78 23.77
N ASP A 176 3.64 -1.06 22.69
CA ASP A 176 2.67 -0.46 21.79
C ASP A 176 2.63 -1.19 20.46
N ASN A 177 1.49 -1.83 20.16
CA ASN A 177 1.24 -2.57 18.92
C ASN A 177 0.65 -1.69 17.80
N ASN A 178 0.42 -0.40 18.02
CA ASN A 178 -0.05 0.49 16.96
C ASN A 178 1.02 0.59 15.87
N TYR A 179 0.71 0.13 14.66
CA TYR A 179 1.68 0.10 13.56
C TYR A 179 2.11 1.49 13.09
N PHE A 180 1.18 2.45 13.08
CA PHE A 180 1.44 3.81 12.64
C PHE A 180 1.85 4.72 13.80
N ASN A 181 2.65 5.74 13.48
CA ASN A 181 2.99 6.83 14.42
C ASN A 181 2.07 8.05 14.23
N ASP A 182 1.14 7.97 13.28
CA ASP A 182 0.26 9.07 12.96
C ASP A 182 -0.79 9.30 14.04
N ARG A 183 -1.19 10.57 14.18
CA ARG A 183 -2.15 10.99 15.19
C ARG A 183 -3.55 10.42 14.96
N TRP A 184 -3.94 10.28 13.70
CA TRP A 184 -5.25 9.77 13.31
C TRP A 184 -5.09 8.57 12.39
N GLN A 185 -5.93 7.58 12.61
CA GLN A 185 -6.06 6.42 11.75
C GLN A 185 -7.48 5.85 11.86
N GLY A 186 -7.89 5.06 10.90
CA GLY A 186 -9.19 4.38 10.90
C GLY A 186 -9.58 3.83 9.53
N ILE A 187 -10.73 3.21 9.51
CA ILE A 187 -11.39 2.73 8.28
C ILE A 187 -12.67 3.56 8.09
N PRO A 188 -12.97 4.02 6.88
CA PRO A 188 -14.23 4.71 6.59
C PRO A 188 -15.41 3.79 6.89
N ILE A 189 -16.35 4.22 7.73
CA ILE A 189 -17.55 3.45 8.07
C ILE A 189 -18.41 3.25 6.83
N GLY A 190 -18.54 2.00 6.42
CA GLY A 190 -19.22 1.62 5.18
C GLY A 190 -18.31 1.60 3.95
N GLY A 191 -16.98 1.59 4.16
CA GLY A 191 -15.97 1.40 3.14
C GLY A 191 -15.52 2.67 2.42
N TYR A 192 -14.39 2.57 1.73
CA TYR A 192 -13.79 3.68 0.96
C TYR A 192 -14.66 4.17 -0.18
N ASN A 193 -15.59 3.34 -0.69
CA ASN A 193 -16.49 3.74 -1.75
C ASN A 193 -17.28 4.99 -1.38
N LYS A 194 -17.78 5.09 -0.13
CA LYS A 194 -18.50 6.28 0.36
C LYS A 194 -17.66 7.57 0.30
N LEU A 195 -16.37 7.46 0.65
CA LEU A 195 -15.46 8.60 0.54
C LEU A 195 -15.30 9.06 -0.90
N VAL A 196 -15.10 8.09 -1.82
CA VAL A 196 -14.92 8.37 -3.24
C VAL A 196 -16.20 8.92 -3.87
N ASP A 197 -17.36 8.32 -3.57
CA ASP A 197 -18.66 8.78 -4.05
C ASP A 197 -18.96 10.21 -3.57
N GLY A 198 -18.63 10.53 -2.32
CA GLY A 198 -18.75 11.88 -1.79
C GLY A 198 -17.84 12.89 -2.49
N LEU A 199 -16.61 12.51 -2.84
CA LEU A 199 -15.68 13.35 -3.60
C LEU A 199 -16.15 13.56 -5.05
N LEU A 200 -16.73 12.55 -5.67
CA LEU A 200 -17.20 12.57 -7.05
C LEU A 200 -18.64 13.09 -7.21
N ALA A 201 -19.30 13.45 -6.13
CA ALA A 201 -20.67 13.94 -6.18
C ALA A 201 -20.82 15.15 -7.12
N GLY A 202 -21.70 15.02 -8.13
CA GLY A 202 -21.95 16.05 -9.13
C GLY A 202 -20.91 16.13 -10.26
N VAL A 203 -19.93 15.21 -10.31
CA VAL A 203 -18.98 15.09 -11.42
C VAL A 203 -19.40 13.93 -12.33
N GLU A 204 -19.30 14.12 -13.65
CA GLU A 204 -19.52 13.03 -14.60
C GLU A 204 -18.39 12.01 -14.53
N VAL A 205 -18.77 10.73 -14.34
CA VAL A 205 -17.82 9.61 -14.26
C VAL A 205 -18.21 8.53 -15.26
N ARG A 206 -17.25 8.03 -16.02
CA ARG A 206 -17.41 6.91 -16.96
C ARG A 206 -16.41 5.81 -16.59
N CYS A 207 -16.92 4.75 -16.01
CA CYS A 207 -16.19 3.49 -15.81
C CYS A 207 -16.14 2.67 -17.11
N ASP A 208 -15.43 1.53 -17.11
CA ASP A 208 -15.20 0.68 -18.29
C ASP A 208 -14.69 1.46 -19.52
N THR A 209 -13.89 2.51 -19.26
CA THR A 209 -13.41 3.44 -20.27
C THR A 209 -11.90 3.54 -20.24
N ASP A 210 -11.25 2.97 -21.26
CA ASP A 210 -9.81 3.04 -21.41
C ASP A 210 -9.39 4.30 -22.17
N PHE A 211 -8.54 5.11 -21.56
CA PHE A 211 -7.97 6.32 -22.16
C PHE A 211 -7.21 6.03 -23.46
N PHE A 212 -6.46 4.94 -23.51
CA PHE A 212 -5.65 4.61 -24.67
C PHE A 212 -6.42 4.00 -25.84
N ALA A 213 -7.65 3.51 -25.60
CA ALA A 213 -8.49 3.00 -26.68
C ALA A 213 -8.89 4.08 -27.70
N ASP A 214 -9.02 5.34 -27.27
CA ASP A 214 -9.28 6.49 -28.16
C ASP A 214 -8.67 7.78 -27.57
N ARG A 215 -7.37 7.77 -27.39
CA ARG A 215 -6.62 8.87 -26.79
C ARG A 215 -6.89 10.21 -27.47
N THR A 216 -6.92 10.23 -28.80
CA THR A 216 -7.15 11.46 -29.60
C THR A 216 -8.49 12.09 -29.27
N HIS A 217 -9.53 11.28 -29.17
CA HIS A 217 -10.87 11.76 -28.78
C HIS A 217 -10.81 12.40 -27.37
N TRP A 218 -10.28 11.69 -26.40
CA TRP A 218 -10.22 12.16 -25.01
C TRP A 218 -9.40 13.45 -24.88
N GLU A 219 -8.26 13.55 -25.56
CA GLU A 219 -7.43 14.75 -25.57
C GLU A 219 -8.13 15.95 -26.20
N SER A 220 -9.04 15.72 -27.17
CA SER A 220 -9.79 16.79 -27.83
C SER A 220 -10.87 17.42 -26.95
N LEU A 221 -11.35 16.71 -25.93
CA LEU A 221 -12.45 17.12 -25.05
C LEU A 221 -12.06 18.09 -23.93
N CYS A 222 -10.78 18.28 -23.67
CA CYS A 222 -10.32 19.00 -22.49
C CYS A 222 -9.14 19.92 -22.76
N ASP A 223 -8.98 20.93 -21.89
CA ASP A 223 -7.81 21.79 -21.91
C ASP A 223 -6.62 21.10 -21.26
N ARG A 224 -6.87 20.36 -20.17
CA ARG A 224 -5.86 19.64 -19.40
C ARG A 224 -6.31 18.25 -18.98
N ILE A 225 -5.34 17.36 -18.84
CA ILE A 225 -5.51 16.00 -18.37
C ILE A 225 -4.85 15.86 -17.00
N VAL A 226 -5.56 15.28 -16.05
CA VAL A 226 -4.97 14.74 -14.80
C VAL A 226 -4.85 13.24 -15.01
N PHE A 227 -3.62 12.74 -15.12
CA PHE A 227 -3.34 11.35 -15.42
C PHE A 227 -2.78 10.62 -14.21
N THR A 228 -3.44 9.55 -13.76
CA THR A 228 -3.04 8.78 -12.57
C THR A 228 -2.47 7.40 -12.88
N GLY A 229 -2.30 7.10 -14.16
CA GLY A 229 -1.66 5.88 -14.63
C GLY A 229 -0.13 5.99 -14.71
N ARG A 230 0.48 5.04 -15.39
CA ARG A 230 1.93 4.97 -15.55
C ARG A 230 2.44 6.10 -16.45
N ILE A 231 3.44 6.83 -15.97
CA ILE A 231 4.02 7.95 -16.71
C ILE A 231 4.71 7.48 -18.00
N ASP A 232 5.37 6.33 -18.00
CA ASP A 232 6.02 5.75 -19.17
C ASP A 232 5.01 5.32 -20.25
N GLU A 233 3.87 4.73 -19.85
CA GLU A 233 2.78 4.36 -20.74
C GLU A 233 2.13 5.59 -21.40
N TYR A 234 1.93 6.68 -20.67
CA TYR A 234 1.43 7.93 -21.24
C TYR A 234 2.31 8.46 -22.38
N TYR A 235 3.62 8.29 -22.27
CA TYR A 235 4.59 8.67 -23.29
C TYR A 235 4.99 7.53 -24.24
N ASP A 236 4.13 6.51 -24.40
CA ASP A 236 4.33 5.40 -25.36
C ASP A 236 5.68 4.69 -25.18
N PHE A 237 6.15 4.59 -23.92
CA PHE A 237 7.42 3.94 -23.54
C PHE A 237 8.68 4.44 -24.28
N ARG A 238 8.63 5.63 -24.85
CA ARG A 238 9.68 6.16 -25.75
C ARG A 238 11.07 6.32 -25.14
N LEU A 239 11.18 6.32 -23.79
CA LEU A 239 12.48 6.31 -23.09
C LEU A 239 12.82 4.94 -22.50
N GLY A 240 11.94 3.96 -22.66
CA GLY A 240 11.99 2.63 -22.08
C GLY A 240 10.94 2.41 -20.99
N GLU A 241 10.76 1.15 -20.60
CA GLU A 241 9.77 0.77 -19.60
C GLU A 241 10.31 0.87 -18.17
N LEU A 242 9.49 1.45 -17.28
CA LEU A 242 9.69 1.39 -15.84
C LEU A 242 9.26 0.01 -15.32
N GLU A 243 10.00 -0.50 -14.36
CA GLU A 243 9.70 -1.79 -13.75
C GLU A 243 8.74 -1.62 -12.58
N TYR A 244 7.81 -2.57 -12.48
CA TYR A 244 6.83 -2.64 -11.42
C TYR A 244 6.79 -4.03 -10.79
N ARG A 245 6.25 -4.11 -9.59
CA ARG A 245 5.78 -5.35 -8.98
C ARG A 245 4.26 -5.37 -9.00
N SER A 246 3.71 -6.54 -9.14
CA SER A 246 2.27 -6.78 -9.11
C SER A 246 1.86 -7.57 -7.86
N LEU A 247 0.57 -7.66 -7.63
CA LEU A 247 -0.04 -8.48 -6.59
C LEU A 247 -1.18 -9.30 -7.19
N ARG A 248 -1.34 -10.52 -6.67
CA ARG A 248 -2.49 -11.37 -6.94
C ARG A 248 -3.23 -11.63 -5.63
N PHE A 249 -4.54 -11.51 -5.66
CA PHE A 249 -5.41 -11.70 -4.51
C PHE A 249 -6.30 -12.92 -4.70
N GLU A 250 -6.36 -13.77 -3.69
CA GLU A 250 -7.29 -14.89 -3.61
C GLU A 250 -8.25 -14.65 -2.44
N HIS A 251 -9.52 -14.40 -2.77
CA HIS A 251 -10.58 -14.21 -1.80
C HIS A 251 -11.27 -15.53 -1.51
N GLU A 252 -11.44 -15.87 -0.24
CA GLU A 252 -12.09 -17.09 0.20
C GLU A 252 -13.08 -16.80 1.32
N THR A 253 -14.30 -17.34 1.20
CA THR A 253 -15.29 -17.31 2.26
C THR A 253 -15.16 -18.58 3.09
N LEU A 254 -14.98 -18.43 4.39
CA LEU A 254 -14.78 -19.53 5.34
C LEU A 254 -16.01 -19.68 6.24
N ASP A 255 -16.37 -20.92 6.50
CA ASP A 255 -17.50 -21.31 7.37
C ASP A 255 -17.07 -21.29 8.86
N THR A 256 -16.56 -20.15 9.28
CA THR A 256 -16.17 -19.85 10.66
C THR A 256 -16.36 -18.35 10.92
N PRO A 257 -16.78 -17.93 12.11
CA PRO A 257 -16.96 -16.52 12.43
C PRO A 257 -15.63 -15.74 12.60
N ASN A 258 -14.52 -16.43 12.85
CA ASN A 258 -13.21 -15.84 13.09
C ASN A 258 -12.13 -16.83 12.69
N TYR A 259 -11.23 -16.45 11.79
CA TYR A 259 -10.20 -17.34 11.27
C TYR A 259 -8.84 -17.11 11.95
N GLN A 260 -8.38 -15.88 12.05
CA GLN A 260 -7.04 -15.56 12.54
C GLN A 260 -7.00 -14.57 13.71
N GLY A 261 -8.14 -14.00 14.10
CA GLY A 261 -8.26 -13.11 15.25
C GLY A 261 -7.65 -11.72 15.08
N VAL A 262 -7.22 -11.35 13.87
CA VAL A 262 -6.62 -10.07 13.53
C VAL A 262 -6.88 -9.74 12.06
N ALA A 263 -7.00 -8.44 11.74
CA ALA A 263 -7.27 -8.03 10.36
C ALA A 263 -6.15 -8.42 9.39
N VAL A 264 -4.89 -8.32 9.82
CA VAL A 264 -3.72 -8.58 8.95
C VAL A 264 -2.72 -9.48 9.66
N MET A 265 -2.44 -10.62 9.08
CA MET A 265 -1.36 -11.52 9.51
C MET A 265 -0.35 -11.67 8.38
N ASN A 266 0.90 -11.27 8.64
CA ASN A 266 2.01 -11.40 7.72
C ASN A 266 2.68 -12.77 7.89
N PHE A 267 2.97 -13.43 6.78
CA PHE A 267 3.74 -14.68 6.75
C PHE A 267 5.16 -14.35 6.29
N THR A 268 6.11 -14.44 7.19
CA THR A 268 7.47 -13.93 6.95
C THR A 268 8.46 -14.98 6.48
N GLU A 269 8.12 -16.27 6.54
CA GLU A 269 8.92 -17.35 5.96
C GLU A 269 8.82 -17.38 4.42
N ARG A 270 9.92 -17.74 3.76
CA ARG A 270 10.01 -17.74 2.29
C ARG A 270 9.16 -18.83 1.64
N GLU A 271 9.02 -19.95 2.31
CA GLU A 271 8.35 -21.16 1.83
C GLU A 271 6.83 -20.97 1.68
N ILE A 272 6.23 -20.06 2.43
CA ILE A 272 4.83 -19.68 2.27
C ILE A 272 4.70 -18.70 1.10
N PRO A 273 3.91 -19.03 0.05
CA PRO A 273 3.93 -18.26 -1.19
C PRO A 273 3.27 -16.90 -1.12
N TYR A 274 2.39 -16.66 -0.15
CA TYR A 274 1.74 -15.36 0.10
C TYR A 274 2.50 -14.57 1.17
N THR A 275 2.38 -13.25 1.10
CA THR A 275 3.00 -12.37 2.10
C THR A 275 2.12 -12.14 3.30
N ARG A 276 0.78 -12.16 3.12
CA ARG A 276 -0.18 -11.95 4.21
C ARG A 276 -1.54 -12.55 3.93
N ILE A 277 -2.26 -12.75 5.01
CA ILE A 277 -3.70 -13.02 4.99
C ILE A 277 -4.40 -11.81 5.61
N ILE A 278 -5.45 -11.33 4.94
CA ILE A 278 -6.33 -10.27 5.41
C ILE A 278 -7.65 -10.91 5.78
N GLU A 279 -8.12 -10.74 7.01
CA GLU A 279 -9.46 -11.11 7.44
C GLU A 279 -10.31 -9.85 7.58
N HIS A 280 -11.16 -9.62 6.61
CA HIS A 280 -11.77 -8.32 6.36
C HIS A 280 -12.74 -7.85 7.45
N LYS A 281 -13.46 -8.77 8.10
CA LYS A 281 -14.44 -8.39 9.14
C LYS A 281 -13.82 -7.64 10.33
N HIS A 282 -12.54 -7.81 10.58
CA HIS A 282 -11.84 -7.12 11.67
C HIS A 282 -11.56 -5.64 11.40
N PHE A 283 -11.75 -5.16 10.17
CA PHE A 283 -11.64 -3.73 9.88
C PHE A 283 -12.83 -2.92 10.38
N GLU A 284 -14.02 -3.54 10.41
CA GLU A 284 -15.24 -2.94 10.94
C GLU A 284 -15.83 -3.90 12.00
N PRO A 285 -15.32 -3.87 13.25
CA PRO A 285 -15.75 -4.79 14.30
C PRO A 285 -17.21 -4.54 14.69
N GLY A 286 -17.89 -5.61 15.14
CA GLY A 286 -19.28 -5.54 15.63
C GLY A 286 -20.29 -6.28 14.75
N GLY A 287 -19.86 -6.92 13.69
CA GLY A 287 -20.74 -7.79 12.88
C GLY A 287 -20.85 -9.20 13.44
N ASP A 288 -22.07 -9.75 13.50
CA ASP A 288 -22.37 -11.10 13.97
C ASP A 288 -22.42 -12.13 12.81
N GLN A 289 -21.69 -11.87 11.71
CA GLN A 289 -21.69 -12.77 10.56
C GLN A 289 -21.11 -14.13 10.99
N PRO A 290 -21.83 -15.24 10.71
CA PRO A 290 -21.39 -16.59 11.09
C PRO A 290 -20.19 -17.08 10.27
N ARG A 291 -19.90 -16.39 9.17
CA ARG A 291 -18.81 -16.67 8.23
C ARG A 291 -17.82 -15.49 8.19
N THR A 292 -16.62 -15.76 7.74
CA THR A 292 -15.62 -14.73 7.50
C THR A 292 -15.09 -14.80 6.08
N ILE A 293 -14.51 -13.69 5.61
CA ILE A 293 -13.85 -13.61 4.31
C ILE A 293 -12.40 -13.24 4.53
N ILE A 294 -11.53 -14.07 3.99
CA ILE A 294 -10.10 -13.83 3.97
C ILE A 294 -9.60 -13.54 2.56
N THR A 295 -8.49 -12.83 2.48
CA THR A 295 -7.74 -12.63 1.24
C THR A 295 -6.29 -13.02 1.46
N ARG A 296 -5.78 -13.96 0.63
CA ARG A 296 -4.35 -14.23 0.53
C ARG A 296 -3.74 -13.31 -0.51
N GLU A 297 -2.70 -12.59 -0.13
CA GLU A 297 -1.98 -11.66 -0.99
C GLU A 297 -0.67 -12.26 -1.45
N TYR A 298 -0.56 -12.49 -2.75
CA TYR A 298 0.62 -13.07 -3.39
C TYR A 298 1.40 -11.99 -4.12
N PRO A 299 2.70 -11.82 -3.85
CA PRO A 299 3.56 -11.00 -4.69
C PRO A 299 3.75 -11.67 -6.05
N ALA A 300 3.72 -10.86 -7.09
CA ALA A 300 3.86 -11.33 -8.46
C ALA A 300 4.82 -10.43 -9.26
N PRO A 301 5.52 -10.96 -10.26
CA PRO A 301 6.15 -10.11 -11.26
C PRO A 301 5.07 -9.29 -11.98
N TYR A 302 5.43 -8.10 -12.41
CA TYR A 302 4.57 -7.36 -13.32
C TYR A 302 4.70 -7.94 -14.73
N GLU A 303 3.59 -8.32 -15.30
CA GLU A 303 3.49 -8.72 -16.71
C GLU A 303 2.67 -7.67 -17.46
N HIS A 304 2.96 -7.49 -18.74
CA HIS A 304 2.27 -6.51 -19.56
C HIS A 304 0.75 -6.79 -19.58
N GLY A 305 -0.06 -5.78 -19.24
CA GLY A 305 -1.50 -5.92 -19.08
C GLY A 305 -1.96 -6.29 -17.64
N ALA A 306 -1.03 -6.64 -16.75
CA ALA A 306 -1.34 -6.80 -15.32
C ALA A 306 -1.46 -5.42 -14.62
N GLU A 307 -1.99 -5.42 -13.40
CA GLU A 307 -2.08 -4.21 -12.60
C GLU A 307 -0.74 -3.92 -11.91
N PRO A 308 -0.12 -2.75 -12.14
CA PRO A 308 1.10 -2.35 -11.42
C PRO A 308 0.73 -1.87 -10.01
N TYR A 309 1.37 -2.47 -8.98
CA TYR A 309 1.13 -2.09 -7.60
C TYR A 309 2.26 -1.26 -7.00
N TYR A 310 3.51 -1.63 -7.25
CA TYR A 310 4.67 -0.98 -6.66
C TYR A 310 5.72 -0.69 -7.73
N PRO A 311 6.19 0.56 -7.87
CA PRO A 311 7.35 0.86 -8.71
C PRO A 311 8.61 0.24 -8.10
N VAL A 312 9.51 -0.25 -8.95
CA VAL A 312 10.82 -0.74 -8.54
C VAL A 312 11.76 0.45 -8.46
N ASN A 313 12.06 0.89 -7.23
CA ASN A 313 12.91 2.06 -6.97
C ASN A 313 14.39 1.67 -6.89
N ASP A 314 14.95 1.16 -7.99
CA ASP A 314 16.39 0.99 -8.13
C ASP A 314 17.03 2.17 -8.87
N GLN A 315 18.36 2.17 -9.01
CA GLN A 315 19.10 3.26 -9.66
C GLN A 315 18.70 3.45 -11.13
N ARG A 316 18.45 2.35 -11.87
CA ARG A 316 18.02 2.39 -13.27
C ARG A 316 16.64 3.04 -13.40
N ASN A 317 15.68 2.54 -12.64
CA ASN A 317 14.30 3.01 -12.70
C ASN A 317 14.17 4.47 -12.18
N THR A 318 14.93 4.84 -11.16
CA THR A 318 14.98 6.24 -10.68
C THR A 318 15.45 7.19 -11.77
N LYS A 319 16.56 6.88 -12.47
CA LYS A 319 17.06 7.72 -13.58
C LYS A 319 16.08 7.78 -14.75
N LEU A 320 15.44 6.66 -15.07
CA LEU A 320 14.45 6.61 -16.14
C LEU A 320 13.21 7.44 -15.77
N TYR A 321 12.73 7.34 -14.52
CA TYR A 321 11.63 8.16 -14.02
C TYR A 321 11.95 9.66 -14.06
N GLU A 322 13.15 10.06 -13.64
CA GLU A 322 13.61 11.47 -13.72
C GLU A 322 13.58 11.98 -15.17
N SER A 323 13.92 11.14 -16.13
CA SER A 323 13.84 11.49 -17.56
C SER A 323 12.41 11.69 -18.03
N TYR A 324 11.47 10.83 -17.62
CA TYR A 324 10.04 11.02 -17.88
C TYR A 324 9.47 12.24 -17.18
N LYS A 325 9.86 12.48 -15.94
CA LYS A 325 9.47 13.69 -15.19
C LYS A 325 9.90 14.96 -15.91
N ALA A 326 11.12 14.99 -16.45
CA ALA A 326 11.59 16.14 -17.24
C ALA A 326 10.77 16.36 -18.54
N LEU A 327 10.16 15.33 -19.12
CA LEU A 327 9.19 15.47 -20.20
C LEU A 327 7.86 16.04 -19.68
N ALA A 328 7.36 15.50 -18.58
CA ALA A 328 6.13 15.92 -17.95
C ALA A 328 6.14 17.40 -17.52
N ASP A 329 7.26 17.87 -16.98
CA ASP A 329 7.45 19.26 -16.53
C ASP A 329 7.35 20.28 -17.71
N ARG A 330 7.57 19.83 -18.94
CA ARG A 330 7.47 20.63 -20.17
C ARG A 330 6.08 20.50 -20.85
N ASP A 331 5.35 19.46 -20.51
CA ASP A 331 4.04 19.18 -21.11
C ASP A 331 2.96 19.96 -20.36
N ARG A 332 2.43 21.00 -21.01
CA ARG A 332 1.37 21.84 -20.41
C ARG A 332 -0.02 21.18 -20.47
N LYS A 333 -0.16 20.09 -21.20
CA LYS A 333 -1.44 19.39 -21.40
C LYS A 333 -1.77 18.47 -20.24
N VAL A 334 -0.76 17.81 -19.65
CA VAL A 334 -0.94 16.77 -18.64
C VAL A 334 -0.38 17.19 -17.27
N ILE A 335 -1.07 16.74 -16.23
CA ILE A 335 -0.66 16.78 -14.82
C ILE A 335 -0.64 15.34 -14.34
N PHE A 336 0.53 14.84 -13.99
CA PHE A 336 0.68 13.52 -13.40
C PHE A 336 0.42 13.56 -11.90
N GLY A 337 -0.08 12.46 -11.37
CA GLY A 337 -0.25 12.29 -9.93
C GLY A 337 -0.76 10.91 -9.57
N GLY A 338 -0.79 10.62 -8.27
CA GLY A 338 -1.05 9.28 -7.78
C GLY A 338 0.19 8.40 -7.82
N ARG A 339 0.08 7.20 -7.25
CA ARG A 339 1.21 6.29 -6.99
C ARG A 339 2.02 5.87 -8.24
N LEU A 340 1.42 5.88 -9.42
CA LEU A 340 2.08 5.45 -10.67
C LEU A 340 2.57 6.63 -11.52
N GLY A 341 2.12 7.84 -11.21
CA GLY A 341 2.48 9.07 -11.90
C GLY A 341 3.61 9.87 -11.24
N GLU A 342 4.02 9.45 -10.03
CA GLU A 342 5.03 10.14 -9.20
C GLU A 342 6.19 9.22 -8.82
#